data_5bf8712c10fe50a3fd7e6688fd647df4
#
_entry.id   5bf8712c10fe50a3fd7e6688fd647df4
#
_cell.length_a   1.000
_cell.length_b   1.000
_cell.length_c   1.000
_cell.angle_alpha   90.00
_cell.angle_beta   90.00
_cell.angle_gamma   90.00
#
_symmetry.space_group_name_H-M   'P 1'
#
loop_
_entity.id
_entity.type
_entity.pdbx_description
1 polymer ?
#
loop_
_entity_poly.entity_id
_entity_poly.type
_entity_poly.pdbx_seq_one_letter_code
_entity_poly.pdbx_strand_id
1 'polypeptide(L)'
;MRPLTATELLDAWERGRTASPLHRALLLLALACPEWSPEQLAQLPLGRRDALLLRLRAWTFGPHLDSVVDCPACGERLEFTLDSRQLAPDAHPPQLTDSEPQPVTLETRLEGQPLAITLRLPTSQDLAAALQEADPETDPQAARDALLRRCLLDVQPREEGQEQTGSLALPHPLPEPLAIALAQALEAEDPLADLRLELTCPACEHAWQAPFDILGFFWQEIDDWAWRMLREVHLLARSYGWSQEAILSMSAWRRRIYLEMVQA
;
A
#
# COMPACT_ATOMS: atom_id res chain seq x y z
N MET A 1 5.26 -8.37 14.35
CA MET A 1 5.71 -8.42 12.92
C MET A 1 7.15 -8.90 12.85
N ARG A 2 7.50 -9.77 11.85
CA ARG A 2 8.81 -10.36 11.64
C ARG A 2 9.16 -10.42 10.13
N PRO A 3 10.46 -10.54 9.77
CA PRO A 3 10.85 -10.82 8.40
C PRO A 3 10.34 -12.20 7.96
N LEU A 4 10.14 -12.39 6.64
CA LEU A 4 9.76 -13.67 6.04
C LEU A 4 11.02 -14.47 5.69
N THR A 5 10.92 -15.80 5.86
CA THR A 5 11.93 -16.73 5.35
C THR A 5 11.82 -16.87 3.83
N ALA A 6 12.86 -17.40 3.19
CA ALA A 6 12.84 -17.66 1.74
C ALA A 6 11.70 -18.62 1.34
N THR A 7 11.41 -19.62 2.18
CA THR A 7 10.30 -20.55 1.95
C THR A 7 8.95 -19.84 2.03
N GLU A 8 8.72 -19.08 3.10
CA GLU A 8 7.46 -18.32 3.26
C GLU A 8 7.25 -17.29 2.13
N LEU A 9 8.32 -16.67 1.65
CA LEU A 9 8.24 -15.70 0.56
C LEU A 9 7.91 -16.38 -0.78
N LEU A 10 8.46 -17.58 -1.06
CA LEU A 10 8.08 -18.37 -2.23
C LEU A 10 6.63 -18.85 -2.13
N ASP A 11 6.19 -19.35 -0.98
CA ASP A 11 4.80 -19.76 -0.75
C ASP A 11 3.83 -18.58 -0.95
N ALA A 12 4.20 -17.39 -0.45
CA ALA A 12 3.43 -16.17 -0.66
C ALA A 12 3.35 -15.80 -2.14
N TRP A 13 4.47 -15.88 -2.85
CA TRP A 13 4.52 -15.62 -4.29
C TRP A 13 3.64 -16.58 -5.08
N GLU A 14 3.71 -17.89 -4.83
CA GLU A 14 2.88 -18.89 -5.51
C GLU A 14 1.38 -18.63 -5.30
N ARG A 15 0.98 -18.38 -4.05
CA ARG A 15 -0.43 -18.09 -3.70
C ARG A 15 -0.92 -16.75 -4.26
N GLY A 16 -0.02 -15.77 -4.35
CA GLY A 16 -0.34 -14.42 -4.79
C GLY A 16 -0.34 -14.22 -6.32
N ARG A 17 0.15 -15.19 -7.12
CA ARG A 17 0.27 -15.02 -8.59
C ARG A 17 -1.03 -14.62 -9.28
N THR A 18 -2.14 -15.22 -8.89
CA THR A 18 -3.47 -14.95 -9.46
C THR A 18 -4.35 -14.08 -8.57
N ALA A 19 -3.81 -13.63 -7.42
CA ALA A 19 -4.55 -12.81 -6.48
C ALA A 19 -4.55 -11.33 -6.89
N SER A 20 -5.59 -10.60 -6.46
CA SER A 20 -5.64 -9.15 -6.61
C SER A 20 -4.51 -8.47 -5.83
N PRO A 21 -4.10 -7.24 -6.22
CA PRO A 21 -3.07 -6.49 -5.47
C PRO A 21 -3.39 -6.39 -3.98
N LEU A 22 -4.62 -6.06 -3.62
CA LEU A 22 -5.04 -5.97 -2.23
C LEU A 22 -4.88 -7.28 -1.46
N HIS A 23 -5.23 -8.40 -2.09
CA HIS A 23 -5.07 -9.73 -1.46
C HIS A 23 -3.59 -10.08 -1.25
N ARG A 24 -2.70 -9.70 -2.18
CA ARG A 24 -1.24 -9.85 -2.05
C ARG A 24 -0.70 -9.09 -0.84
N ALA A 25 -1.16 -7.82 -0.63
CA ALA A 25 -0.79 -7.03 0.53
C ALA A 25 -1.14 -7.73 1.84
N LEU A 26 -2.40 -8.16 1.98
CA LEU A 26 -2.89 -8.82 3.18
C LEU A 26 -2.23 -10.18 3.41
N LEU A 27 -1.93 -10.93 2.35
CA LEU A 27 -1.20 -12.20 2.42
C LEU A 27 0.21 -12.00 2.99
N LEU A 28 0.96 -11.03 2.48
CA LEU A 28 2.30 -10.73 2.97
C LEU A 28 2.28 -10.28 4.44
N LEU A 29 1.34 -9.42 4.80
CA LEU A 29 1.21 -8.95 6.19
C LEU A 29 0.74 -10.06 7.14
N ALA A 30 -0.17 -10.95 6.74
CA ALA A 30 -0.61 -12.09 7.55
C ALA A 30 0.54 -13.04 7.89
N LEU A 31 1.46 -13.26 6.96
CA LEU A 31 2.67 -14.06 7.20
C LEU A 31 3.68 -13.34 8.11
N ALA A 32 3.81 -12.02 7.97
CA ALA A 32 4.73 -11.21 8.75
C ALA A 32 4.21 -10.87 10.16
N CYS A 33 2.89 -10.85 10.35
CA CYS A 33 2.20 -10.50 11.60
C CYS A 33 1.29 -11.65 12.08
N PRO A 34 1.83 -12.81 12.45
CA PRO A 34 1.03 -14.00 12.80
C PRO A 34 0.16 -13.80 14.06
N GLU A 35 0.44 -12.75 14.83
CA GLU A 35 -0.35 -12.33 16.00
C GLU A 35 -1.65 -11.61 15.65
N TRP A 36 -1.83 -11.23 14.38
CA TRP A 36 -3.01 -10.51 13.90
C TRP A 36 -3.85 -11.38 12.97
N SER A 37 -5.17 -11.33 13.14
CA SER A 37 -6.06 -12.00 12.19
C SER A 37 -6.10 -11.28 10.84
N PRO A 38 -6.41 -11.97 9.73
CA PRO A 38 -6.58 -11.33 8.43
C PRO A 38 -7.61 -10.20 8.45
N GLU A 39 -8.68 -10.33 9.26
CA GLU A 39 -9.73 -9.32 9.42
C GLU A 39 -9.18 -8.07 10.10
N GLN A 40 -8.36 -8.22 11.16
CA GLN A 40 -7.70 -7.10 11.83
C GLN A 40 -6.74 -6.36 10.89
N LEU A 41 -5.97 -7.10 10.09
CA LEU A 41 -5.08 -6.51 9.08
C LEU A 41 -5.85 -5.77 7.98
N ALA A 42 -7.01 -6.31 7.57
CA ALA A 42 -7.86 -5.67 6.56
C ALA A 42 -8.57 -4.40 7.07
N GLN A 43 -8.69 -4.23 8.39
CA GLN A 43 -9.26 -3.06 9.05
C GLN A 43 -8.24 -1.95 9.36
N LEU A 44 -6.95 -2.20 9.13
CA LEU A 44 -5.94 -1.14 9.26
C LEU A 44 -6.19 -0.03 8.24
N PRO A 45 -5.96 1.25 8.61
CA PRO A 45 -5.88 2.35 7.66
C PRO A 45 -4.91 2.03 6.53
N LEU A 46 -5.21 2.51 5.30
CA LEU A 46 -4.41 2.19 4.12
C LEU A 46 -2.96 2.61 4.27
N GLY A 47 -2.69 3.82 4.77
CA GLY A 47 -1.32 4.28 4.98
C GLY A 47 -0.59 3.48 6.06
N ARG A 48 -1.29 3.01 7.09
CA ARG A 48 -0.70 2.11 8.10
C ARG A 48 -0.33 0.75 7.49
N ARG A 49 -1.19 0.18 6.66
CA ARG A 49 -0.90 -1.04 5.88
C ARG A 49 0.35 -0.83 5.03
N ASP A 50 0.43 0.28 4.31
CA ASP A 50 1.51 0.57 3.37
C ASP A 50 2.83 0.86 4.08
N ALA A 51 2.80 1.49 5.25
CA ALA A 51 3.94 1.62 6.14
C ALA A 51 4.51 0.26 6.58
N LEU A 52 3.63 -0.71 6.91
CA LEU A 52 4.05 -2.06 7.25
C LEU A 52 4.65 -2.81 6.05
N LEU A 53 4.11 -2.63 4.85
CA LEU A 53 4.67 -3.19 3.61
C LEU A 53 6.04 -2.60 3.30
N LEU A 54 6.23 -1.28 3.43
CA LEU A 54 7.54 -0.62 3.30
C LEU A 54 8.57 -1.21 4.26
N ARG A 55 8.18 -1.42 5.50
CA ARG A 55 9.04 -2.03 6.51
C ARG A 55 9.37 -3.49 6.20
N LEU A 56 8.37 -4.29 5.80
CA LEU A 56 8.58 -5.69 5.41
C LEU A 56 9.52 -5.78 4.21
N ARG A 57 9.31 -4.92 3.22
CA ARG A 57 10.18 -4.81 2.05
C ARG A 57 11.62 -4.45 2.45
N ALA A 58 11.80 -3.47 3.35
CA ALA A 58 13.13 -3.10 3.84
C ALA A 58 13.86 -4.25 4.54
N TRP A 59 13.15 -5.11 5.28
CA TRP A 59 13.73 -6.30 5.88
C TRP A 59 14.05 -7.41 4.86
N THR A 60 13.33 -7.46 3.75
CA THR A 60 13.46 -8.50 2.72
C THR A 60 14.58 -8.18 1.73
N PHE A 61 14.62 -6.95 1.22
CA PHE A 61 15.52 -6.53 0.12
C PHE A 61 16.43 -5.36 0.48
N GLY A 62 16.36 -4.86 1.71
CA GLY A 62 17.13 -3.70 2.16
C GLY A 62 16.34 -2.39 2.04
N PRO A 63 16.88 -1.26 2.55
CA PRO A 63 16.13 0.00 2.61
C PRO A 63 16.07 0.75 1.28
N HIS A 64 16.93 0.47 0.33
CA HIS A 64 17.04 1.21 -0.94
C HIS A 64 16.04 0.70 -1.96
N LEU A 65 15.26 1.62 -2.53
CA LEU A 65 14.26 1.40 -3.57
C LEU A 65 14.79 2.00 -4.87
N ASP A 66 15.32 1.16 -5.76
CA ASP A 66 15.75 1.60 -7.08
C ASP A 66 14.55 1.72 -7.99
N SER A 67 14.28 2.92 -8.46
CA SER A 67 13.08 3.28 -9.19
C SER A 67 13.40 3.91 -10.52
N VAL A 68 12.52 3.68 -11.48
CA VAL A 68 12.61 4.23 -12.85
C VAL A 68 11.27 4.85 -13.21
N VAL A 69 11.29 6.06 -13.79
CA VAL A 69 10.09 6.75 -14.25
C VAL A 69 10.42 7.56 -15.50
N ASP A 70 9.49 7.61 -16.44
CA ASP A 70 9.63 8.47 -17.61
C ASP A 70 8.99 9.85 -17.35
N CYS A 71 9.67 10.91 -17.75
CA CYS A 71 9.16 12.26 -17.64
C CYS A 71 7.89 12.43 -18.50
N PRO A 72 6.76 12.88 -17.95
CA PRO A 72 5.51 13.01 -18.73
C PRO A 72 5.59 14.13 -19.79
N ALA A 73 6.53 15.07 -19.69
CA ALA A 73 6.65 16.17 -20.63
C ALA A 73 7.60 15.88 -21.81
N CYS A 74 8.74 15.20 -21.60
CA CYS A 74 9.74 14.97 -22.64
C CYS A 74 10.10 13.50 -22.88
N GLY A 75 9.59 12.56 -22.06
CA GLY A 75 9.88 11.14 -22.17
C GLY A 75 11.27 10.73 -21.69
N GLU A 76 12.06 11.66 -21.10
CA GLU A 76 13.36 11.31 -20.52
C GLU A 76 13.19 10.31 -19.38
N ARG A 77 14.03 9.28 -19.38
CA ARG A 77 14.03 8.22 -18.39
C ARG A 77 14.86 8.62 -17.16
N LEU A 78 14.22 8.72 -16.02
CA LEU A 78 14.84 9.03 -14.74
C LEU A 78 15.07 7.77 -13.94
N GLU A 79 16.30 7.57 -13.47
CA GLU A 79 16.67 6.52 -12.53
C GLU A 79 17.07 7.18 -11.20
N PHE A 80 16.47 6.74 -10.10
CA PHE A 80 16.74 7.27 -8.77
C PHE A 80 16.53 6.22 -7.70
N THR A 81 17.19 6.43 -6.56
CA THR A 81 17.07 5.54 -5.40
C THR A 81 16.40 6.30 -4.25
N LEU A 82 15.36 5.70 -3.67
CA LEU A 82 14.70 6.19 -2.46
C LEU A 82 15.15 5.36 -1.25
N ASP A 83 15.09 5.95 -0.07
CA ASP A 83 15.23 5.22 1.19
C ASP A 83 13.86 5.02 1.83
N SER A 84 13.41 3.77 1.90
CA SER A 84 12.10 3.42 2.48
C SER A 84 11.92 3.90 3.91
N ARG A 85 13.02 4.09 4.67
CA ARG A 85 12.98 4.63 6.04
C ARG A 85 12.63 6.12 6.09
N GLN A 86 12.90 6.85 5.01
CA GLN A 86 12.51 8.26 4.89
C GLN A 86 11.04 8.41 4.48
N LEU A 87 10.49 7.43 3.73
CA LEU A 87 9.09 7.43 3.33
C LEU A 87 8.15 7.14 4.49
N ALA A 88 8.54 6.27 5.42
CA ALA A 88 7.74 5.88 6.58
C ALA A 88 8.60 5.78 7.84
N PRO A 89 9.08 6.92 8.40
CA PRO A 89 9.99 6.93 9.55
C PRO A 89 9.37 6.30 10.80
N ASP A 90 8.05 6.44 10.97
CA ASP A 90 7.30 5.98 12.15
C ASP A 90 6.57 4.65 11.92
N ALA A 91 6.99 3.86 10.92
CA ALA A 91 6.40 2.55 10.63
C ALA A 91 6.69 1.53 11.74
N HIS A 92 6.11 1.73 12.92
CA HIS A 92 6.16 0.75 14.01
C HIS A 92 5.17 -0.40 13.74
N PRO A 93 5.50 -1.65 14.12
CA PRO A 93 4.51 -2.73 14.05
C PRO A 93 3.29 -2.30 14.86
N PRO A 94 2.07 -2.55 14.36
CA PRO A 94 0.88 -2.25 15.12
C PRO A 94 0.95 -3.02 16.45
N GLN A 95 0.71 -2.31 17.54
CA GLN A 95 0.54 -2.92 18.85
C GLN A 95 -0.96 -3.13 19.05
N LEU A 96 -1.35 -4.21 19.72
CA LEU A 96 -2.74 -4.46 20.10
C LEU A 96 -3.36 -3.32 20.93
N THR A 97 -2.50 -2.45 21.47
CA THR A 97 -2.84 -1.26 22.28
C THR A 97 -2.84 0.04 21.46
N ASP A 98 -2.54 -0.01 20.15
CA ASP A 98 -2.62 1.20 19.33
C ASP A 98 -4.09 1.67 19.35
N SER A 99 -4.30 2.90 19.79
CA SER A 99 -5.63 3.53 19.80
C SER A 99 -6.20 3.52 18.37
N GLU A 100 -7.50 3.29 18.24
CA GLU A 100 -8.16 3.49 16.95
C GLU A 100 -7.85 4.89 16.43
N PRO A 101 -7.58 5.03 15.12
CA PRO A 101 -7.32 6.34 14.54
C PRO A 101 -8.49 7.27 14.83
N GLN A 102 -8.17 8.52 15.23
CA GLN A 102 -9.20 9.49 15.55
C GLN A 102 -10.01 9.81 14.29
N PRO A 103 -11.33 9.99 14.41
CA PRO A 103 -12.15 10.44 13.30
C PRO A 103 -11.69 11.82 12.81
N VAL A 104 -11.73 12.00 11.51
CA VAL A 104 -11.43 13.27 10.82
C VAL A 104 -12.70 14.08 10.71
N THR A 105 -12.71 15.32 11.20
CA THR A 105 -13.86 16.21 11.04
C THR A 105 -13.56 17.31 10.05
N LEU A 106 -14.34 17.37 8.98
CA LEU A 106 -14.30 18.41 7.95
C LEU A 106 -15.48 19.37 8.13
N GLU A 107 -15.17 20.66 8.30
CA GLU A 107 -16.16 21.72 8.23
C GLU A 107 -16.24 22.26 6.78
N THR A 108 -17.41 22.20 6.18
CA THR A 108 -17.61 22.59 4.79
C THR A 108 -19.01 23.20 4.58
N ARG A 109 -19.33 23.58 3.34
CA ARG A 109 -20.66 24.05 2.96
C ARG A 109 -21.16 23.28 1.75
N LEU A 110 -22.40 22.82 1.83
CA LEU A 110 -23.12 22.23 0.71
C LEU A 110 -24.34 23.10 0.40
N GLU A 111 -24.44 23.61 -0.83
CA GLU A 111 -25.52 24.49 -1.27
C GLU A 111 -25.74 25.71 -0.35
N GLY A 112 -24.66 26.23 0.24
CA GLY A 112 -24.71 27.35 1.17
C GLY A 112 -24.96 26.96 2.64
N GLN A 113 -25.36 25.72 2.91
CA GLN A 113 -25.60 25.21 4.24
C GLN A 113 -24.30 24.74 4.89
N PRO A 114 -23.90 25.23 6.05
CA PRO A 114 -22.70 24.79 6.74
C PRO A 114 -22.91 23.38 7.32
N LEU A 115 -21.93 22.50 7.11
CA LEU A 115 -21.93 21.10 7.54
C LEU A 115 -20.65 20.77 8.29
N ALA A 116 -20.76 19.92 9.31
CA ALA A 116 -19.66 19.18 9.90
C ALA A 116 -19.77 17.71 9.50
N ILE A 117 -18.76 17.22 8.78
CA ILE A 117 -18.71 15.84 8.28
C ILE A 117 -17.62 15.10 9.03
N THR A 118 -17.98 14.00 9.67
CA THR A 118 -17.04 13.14 10.41
C THR A 118 -16.75 11.90 9.57
N LEU A 119 -15.46 11.63 9.37
CA LEU A 119 -14.93 10.53 8.57
C LEU A 119 -14.01 9.65 9.42
N ARG A 120 -13.91 8.38 9.06
CA ARG A 120 -12.79 7.52 9.47
C ARG A 120 -11.84 7.31 8.29
N LEU A 121 -10.61 6.96 8.58
CA LEU A 121 -9.65 6.61 7.54
C LEU A 121 -10.10 5.36 6.75
N PRO A 122 -9.85 5.31 5.43
CA PRO A 122 -10.18 4.17 4.60
C PRO A 122 -9.32 2.96 4.96
N THR A 123 -9.94 1.78 4.87
CA THR A 123 -9.30 0.49 5.12
C THR A 123 -9.23 -0.37 3.87
N SER A 124 -8.50 -1.49 3.95
CA SER A 124 -8.46 -2.46 2.86
C SER A 124 -9.83 -3.10 2.59
N GLN A 125 -10.69 -3.23 3.60
CA GLN A 125 -12.07 -3.71 3.42
C GLN A 125 -12.91 -2.71 2.63
N ASP A 126 -12.77 -1.43 2.93
CA ASP A 126 -13.50 -0.36 2.21
C ASP A 126 -13.08 -0.31 0.75
N LEU A 127 -11.75 -0.37 0.51
CA LEU A 127 -11.21 -0.39 -0.84
C LEU A 127 -11.71 -1.61 -1.62
N ALA A 128 -11.66 -2.81 -1.02
CA ALA A 128 -12.18 -4.03 -1.65
C ALA A 128 -13.65 -3.90 -2.04
N ALA A 129 -14.46 -3.35 -1.15
CA ALA A 129 -15.89 -3.19 -1.39
C ALA A 129 -16.19 -2.08 -2.40
N ALA A 130 -15.45 -0.97 -2.39
CA ALA A 130 -15.60 0.09 -3.39
C ALA A 130 -15.24 -0.39 -4.80
N LEU A 131 -14.18 -1.20 -4.94
CA LEU A 131 -13.77 -1.81 -6.20
C LEU A 131 -14.77 -2.86 -6.75
N GLN A 132 -15.63 -3.41 -5.90
CA GLN A 132 -16.75 -4.27 -6.34
C GLN A 132 -17.94 -3.45 -6.86
N GLU A 133 -18.12 -2.21 -6.41
CA GLU A 133 -19.21 -1.32 -6.81
C GLU A 133 -18.89 -0.57 -8.09
N ALA A 134 -17.63 -0.15 -8.27
CA ALA A 134 -17.19 0.61 -9.44
C ALA A 134 -15.73 0.29 -9.78
N ASP A 135 -15.48 0.16 -11.07
CA ASP A 135 -14.12 -0.04 -11.60
C ASP A 135 -13.43 1.33 -11.78
N PRO A 136 -12.30 1.59 -11.08
CA PRO A 136 -11.60 2.87 -11.18
C PRO A 136 -11.02 3.17 -12.56
N GLU A 137 -10.80 2.15 -13.41
CA GLU A 137 -10.32 2.34 -14.78
C GLU A 137 -11.41 2.87 -15.71
N THR A 138 -12.66 2.46 -15.49
CA THR A 138 -13.81 2.84 -16.33
C THR A 138 -14.60 4.01 -15.74
N ASP A 139 -14.74 4.09 -14.42
CA ASP A 139 -15.42 5.17 -13.72
C ASP A 139 -14.70 5.54 -12.40
N PRO A 140 -13.62 6.33 -12.50
CA PRO A 140 -12.84 6.74 -11.33
C PRO A 140 -13.63 7.61 -10.34
N GLN A 141 -14.65 8.34 -10.81
CA GLN A 141 -15.49 9.17 -9.93
C GLN A 141 -16.42 8.30 -9.09
N ALA A 142 -17.07 7.31 -9.68
CA ALA A 142 -17.92 6.37 -8.94
C ALA A 142 -17.11 5.53 -7.95
N ALA A 143 -15.91 5.07 -8.33
CA ALA A 143 -15.04 4.32 -7.43
C ALA A 143 -14.60 5.16 -6.21
N ARG A 144 -14.22 6.43 -6.44
CA ARG A 144 -13.90 7.38 -5.37
C ARG A 144 -15.11 7.64 -4.47
N ASP A 145 -16.29 7.88 -5.06
CA ASP A 145 -17.53 8.13 -4.34
C ASP A 145 -17.91 6.95 -3.45
N ALA A 146 -17.82 5.73 -3.97
CA ALA A 146 -18.05 4.50 -3.22
C ALA A 146 -17.11 4.37 -2.01
N LEU A 147 -15.81 4.69 -2.17
CA LEU A 147 -14.84 4.66 -1.08
C LEU A 147 -15.14 5.73 -0.03
N LEU A 148 -15.36 6.99 -0.44
CA LEU A 148 -15.62 8.11 0.47
C LEU A 148 -16.87 7.86 1.32
N ARG A 149 -17.95 7.33 0.73
CA ARG A 149 -19.18 6.99 1.45
C ARG A 149 -18.98 5.96 2.54
N ARG A 150 -18.09 5.01 2.33
CA ARG A 150 -17.74 3.99 3.33
C ARG A 150 -16.96 4.56 4.51
N CYS A 151 -16.27 5.68 4.30
CA CYS A 151 -15.54 6.40 5.33
C CYS A 151 -16.43 7.34 6.16
N LEU A 152 -17.65 7.67 5.69
CA LEU A 152 -18.55 8.56 6.41
C LEU A 152 -19.06 7.92 7.70
N LEU A 153 -18.88 8.62 8.83
CA LEU A 153 -19.42 8.25 10.12
C LEU A 153 -20.65 9.07 10.46
N ASP A 154 -20.60 10.39 10.25
CA ASP A 154 -21.71 11.30 10.57
C ASP A 154 -21.65 12.57 9.72
N VAL A 155 -22.83 13.17 9.48
CA VAL A 155 -23.00 14.45 8.77
C VAL A 155 -23.99 15.30 9.53
N GLN A 156 -23.52 16.39 10.12
CA GLN A 156 -24.35 17.29 10.90
C GLN A 156 -24.47 18.67 10.26
N PRO A 157 -25.68 19.24 10.14
CA PRO A 157 -25.84 20.66 9.80
C PRO A 157 -25.29 21.50 10.96
N ARG A 158 -24.58 22.60 10.63
CA ARG A 158 -24.06 23.55 11.60
C ARG A 158 -24.83 24.85 11.45
N GLU A 159 -25.77 25.11 12.36
CA GLU A 159 -26.39 26.42 12.50
C GLU A 159 -25.75 27.16 13.68
N GLU A 160 -25.48 28.46 13.52
CA GLU A 160 -24.97 29.29 14.62
C GLU A 160 -26.01 29.31 15.75
N GLY A 161 -25.72 28.58 16.86
CA GLY A 161 -26.48 28.62 18.09
C GLY A 161 -27.44 27.48 18.40
N GLN A 162 -27.54 26.43 17.60
CA GLN A 162 -28.32 25.22 17.91
C GLN A 162 -27.55 23.94 17.60
N GLU A 163 -27.39 23.08 18.61
CA GLU A 163 -27.01 21.68 18.41
C GLU A 163 -28.20 20.94 17.79
N GLN A 164 -28.27 20.87 16.49
CA GLN A 164 -29.26 20.03 15.83
C GLN A 164 -28.75 18.58 15.79
N THR A 165 -29.39 17.70 16.54
CA THR A 165 -29.21 16.26 16.53
C THR A 165 -29.94 15.63 15.37
N GLY A 166 -29.31 15.59 14.19
CA GLY A 166 -29.85 14.89 13.03
C GLY A 166 -28.77 14.61 12.02
N SER A 167 -28.50 13.32 11.73
CA SER A 167 -27.60 12.95 10.63
C SER A 167 -28.26 13.25 9.29
N LEU A 168 -27.59 14.03 8.45
CA LEU A 168 -28.05 14.41 7.12
C LEU A 168 -27.52 13.40 6.07
N ALA A 169 -28.36 12.96 5.15
CA ALA A 169 -27.92 12.17 4.01
C ALA A 169 -27.28 13.07 2.95
N LEU A 170 -26.05 12.75 2.55
CA LEU A 170 -25.41 13.41 1.43
C LEU A 170 -26.01 12.98 0.08
N PRO A 171 -26.02 13.85 -0.94
CA PRO A 171 -26.50 13.52 -2.27
C PRO A 171 -25.70 12.38 -2.90
N HIS A 172 -26.32 11.64 -3.82
CA HIS A 172 -25.68 10.59 -4.59
C HIS A 172 -25.89 10.84 -6.10
N PRO A 173 -24.81 10.96 -6.90
CA PRO A 173 -23.37 10.97 -6.51
C PRO A 173 -23.01 12.18 -5.62
N LEU A 174 -21.84 12.10 -4.96
CA LEU A 174 -21.31 13.24 -4.20
C LEU A 174 -20.97 14.39 -5.17
N PRO A 175 -21.34 15.64 -4.86
CA PRO A 175 -20.87 16.78 -5.64
C PRO A 175 -19.35 16.82 -5.70
N GLU A 176 -18.80 17.05 -6.89
CA GLU A 176 -17.35 17.01 -7.13
C GLU A 176 -16.52 17.87 -6.13
N PRO A 177 -16.92 19.13 -5.81
CA PRO A 177 -16.18 19.92 -4.84
C PRO A 177 -16.16 19.30 -3.44
N LEU A 178 -17.27 18.66 -3.04
CA LEU A 178 -17.35 17.98 -1.75
C LEU A 178 -16.48 16.71 -1.73
N ALA A 179 -16.54 15.89 -2.79
CA ALA A 179 -15.72 14.69 -2.91
C ALA A 179 -14.22 15.01 -2.85
N ILE A 180 -13.79 16.10 -3.52
CA ILE A 180 -12.40 16.59 -3.46
C ILE A 180 -12.03 17.00 -2.03
N ALA A 181 -12.88 17.79 -1.35
CA ALA A 181 -12.61 18.25 0.00
C ALA A 181 -12.50 17.09 1.01
N LEU A 182 -13.40 16.07 0.89
CA LEU A 182 -13.35 14.86 1.71
C LEU A 182 -12.07 14.05 1.47
N ALA A 183 -11.68 13.87 0.20
CA ALA A 183 -10.45 13.16 -0.16
C ALA A 183 -9.22 13.88 0.39
N GLN A 184 -9.12 15.20 0.26
CA GLN A 184 -8.02 16.00 0.79
C GLN A 184 -7.94 15.95 2.32
N ALA A 185 -9.07 15.93 3.02
CA ALA A 185 -9.10 15.79 4.47
C ALA A 185 -8.55 14.42 4.93
N LEU A 186 -8.89 13.34 4.22
CA LEU A 186 -8.36 12.00 4.49
C LEU A 186 -6.87 11.88 4.15
N GLU A 187 -6.43 12.47 3.03
CA GLU A 187 -5.02 12.49 2.61
C GLU A 187 -4.12 13.25 3.61
N ALA A 188 -4.63 14.34 4.18
CA ALA A 188 -3.90 15.11 5.18
C ALA A 188 -3.64 14.31 6.49
N GLU A 189 -4.57 13.44 6.88
CA GLU A 189 -4.47 12.60 8.08
C GLU A 189 -3.76 11.27 7.85
N ASP A 190 -3.78 10.75 6.62
CA ASP A 190 -3.11 9.49 6.23
C ASP A 190 -2.33 9.63 4.92
N PRO A 191 -1.25 10.43 4.93
CA PRO A 191 -0.49 10.76 3.71
C PRO A 191 0.19 9.54 3.06
N LEU A 192 0.37 8.44 3.79
CA LEU A 192 0.93 7.21 3.22
C LEU A 192 -0.09 6.39 2.42
N ALA A 193 -1.40 6.70 2.54
CA ALA A 193 -2.43 6.04 1.76
C ALA A 193 -2.41 6.42 0.27
N ASP A 194 -1.88 7.61 -0.07
CA ASP A 194 -1.64 8.09 -1.45
C ASP A 194 -0.25 8.75 -1.54
N LEU A 195 0.79 7.94 -1.35
CA LEU A 195 2.16 8.43 -1.36
C LEU A 195 2.55 8.96 -2.74
N ARG A 196 2.95 10.24 -2.81
CA ARG A 196 3.40 10.91 -4.03
C ARG A 196 4.83 11.39 -3.89
N LEU A 197 5.62 11.14 -4.93
CA LEU A 197 7.02 11.56 -5.02
C LEU A 197 7.11 12.85 -5.84
N GLU A 198 7.71 13.89 -5.28
CA GLU A 198 8.02 15.11 -6.01
C GLU A 198 9.26 14.89 -6.86
N LEU A 199 9.12 14.95 -8.17
CA LEU A 199 10.17 14.70 -9.13
C LEU A 199 10.38 15.92 -10.03
N THR A 200 11.63 16.13 -10.44
CA THR A 200 12.00 17.17 -11.41
C THR A 200 12.87 16.54 -12.50
N CYS A 201 12.49 16.72 -13.75
CA CYS A 201 13.23 16.19 -14.90
C CYS A 201 14.54 16.96 -15.09
N PRO A 202 15.69 16.29 -15.13
CA PRO A 202 16.97 16.97 -15.37
C PRO A 202 17.15 17.49 -16.81
N ALA A 203 16.36 16.96 -17.76
CA ALA A 203 16.46 17.33 -19.17
C ALA A 203 15.59 18.53 -19.56
N CYS A 204 14.39 18.67 -18.99
CA CYS A 204 13.45 19.74 -19.36
C CYS A 204 12.92 20.56 -18.16
N GLU A 205 13.43 20.31 -16.95
CA GLU A 205 13.07 21.00 -15.70
C GLU A 205 11.57 20.90 -15.33
N HIS A 206 10.81 20.03 -16.01
CA HIS A 206 9.41 19.78 -15.65
C HIS A 206 9.32 19.15 -14.26
N ALA A 207 8.54 19.76 -13.37
CA ALA A 207 8.27 19.24 -12.04
C ALA A 207 6.87 18.60 -12.01
N TRP A 208 6.75 17.41 -11.40
CA TRP A 208 5.47 16.72 -11.24
C TRP A 208 5.46 15.85 -9.99
N GLN A 209 4.27 15.38 -9.62
CA GLN A 209 4.09 14.39 -8.56
C GLN A 209 3.79 13.03 -9.19
N ALA A 210 4.64 12.04 -8.92
CA ALA A 210 4.45 10.67 -9.36
C ALA A 210 3.84 9.83 -8.21
N PRO A 211 2.75 9.07 -8.43
CA PRO A 211 2.22 8.17 -7.42
C PRO A 211 3.23 7.04 -7.17
N PHE A 212 3.38 6.64 -5.90
CA PHE A 212 4.22 5.53 -5.52
C PHE A 212 3.38 4.41 -4.90
N ASP A 213 3.21 3.30 -5.62
CA ASP A 213 2.53 2.10 -5.16
C ASP A 213 3.54 1.12 -4.55
N ILE A 214 3.65 1.12 -3.21
CA ILE A 214 4.54 0.17 -2.50
C ILE A 214 4.15 -1.28 -2.77
N LEU A 215 2.88 -1.58 -2.91
CA LEU A 215 2.43 -2.95 -3.12
C LEU A 215 2.85 -3.48 -4.49
N GLY A 216 2.59 -2.72 -5.55
CA GLY A 216 3.04 -3.06 -6.91
C GLY A 216 4.55 -3.18 -6.98
N PHE A 217 5.28 -2.20 -6.41
CA PHE A 217 6.73 -2.21 -6.36
C PHE A 217 7.29 -3.45 -5.64
N PHE A 218 6.83 -3.72 -4.43
CA PHE A 218 7.31 -4.85 -3.63
C PHE A 218 6.96 -6.20 -4.27
N TRP A 219 5.76 -6.30 -4.86
CA TRP A 219 5.38 -7.52 -5.54
C TRP A 219 6.24 -7.80 -6.77
N GLN A 220 6.61 -6.79 -7.54
CA GLN A 220 7.52 -6.95 -8.68
C GLN A 220 8.90 -7.46 -8.23
N GLU A 221 9.45 -6.90 -7.14
CA GLU A 221 10.72 -7.40 -6.59
C GLU A 221 10.62 -8.84 -6.09
N ILE A 222 9.49 -9.22 -5.47
CA ILE A 222 9.23 -10.61 -5.05
C ILE A 222 9.16 -11.53 -6.27
N ASP A 223 8.50 -11.13 -7.35
CA ASP A 223 8.41 -11.93 -8.58
C ASP A 223 9.80 -12.17 -9.19
N ASP A 224 10.59 -11.11 -9.36
CA ASP A 224 11.95 -11.19 -9.86
C ASP A 224 12.86 -12.04 -8.97
N TRP A 225 12.71 -11.91 -7.65
CA TRP A 225 13.44 -12.70 -6.67
C TRP A 225 13.03 -14.18 -6.73
N ALA A 226 11.74 -14.48 -6.84
CA ALA A 226 11.25 -15.85 -6.88
C ALA A 226 11.79 -16.61 -8.11
N TRP A 227 11.76 -15.98 -9.29
CA TRP A 227 12.34 -16.57 -10.49
C TRP A 227 13.85 -16.84 -10.37
N ARG A 228 14.60 -15.91 -9.76
CA ARG A 228 16.03 -16.12 -9.47
C ARG A 228 16.24 -17.27 -8.49
N MET A 229 15.45 -17.30 -7.40
CA MET A 229 15.52 -18.33 -6.37
C MET A 229 15.22 -19.74 -6.91
N LEU A 230 14.17 -19.88 -7.73
CA LEU A 230 13.84 -21.15 -8.36
C LEU A 230 14.96 -21.63 -9.31
N ARG A 231 15.61 -20.71 -10.00
CA ARG A 231 16.77 -21.03 -10.84
C ARG A 231 17.97 -21.49 -10.02
N GLU A 232 18.25 -20.83 -8.89
CA GLU A 232 19.29 -21.25 -7.94
C GLU A 232 19.00 -22.66 -7.38
N VAL A 233 17.76 -22.91 -6.95
CA VAL A 233 17.32 -24.23 -6.46
C VAL A 233 17.50 -25.28 -7.55
N HIS A 234 17.08 -25.02 -8.79
CA HIS A 234 17.24 -25.96 -9.90
C HIS A 234 18.70 -26.34 -10.13
N LEU A 235 19.61 -25.35 -10.17
CA LEU A 235 21.02 -25.58 -10.42
C LEU A 235 21.68 -26.38 -9.30
N LEU A 236 21.44 -26.01 -8.04
CA LEU A 236 22.02 -26.68 -6.88
C LEU A 236 21.45 -28.10 -6.68
N ALA A 237 20.14 -28.28 -6.83
CA ALA A 237 19.51 -29.59 -6.73
C ALA A 237 20.05 -30.54 -7.81
N ARG A 238 20.18 -30.07 -9.06
CA ARG A 238 20.73 -30.85 -10.16
C ARG A 238 22.19 -31.26 -9.93
N SER A 239 23.00 -30.36 -9.36
CA SER A 239 24.45 -30.58 -9.22
C SER A 239 24.80 -31.39 -7.98
N TYR A 240 24.08 -31.18 -6.87
CA TYR A 240 24.41 -31.78 -5.58
C TYR A 240 23.36 -32.77 -5.05
N GLY A 241 22.19 -32.88 -5.69
CA GLY A 241 21.09 -33.74 -5.23
C GLY A 241 20.42 -33.25 -3.94
N TRP A 242 20.60 -31.97 -3.58
CA TRP A 242 20.01 -31.42 -2.36
C TRP A 242 18.53 -31.12 -2.56
N SER A 243 17.74 -31.25 -1.49
CA SER A 243 16.34 -30.86 -1.51
C SER A 243 16.16 -29.34 -1.56
N GLN A 244 15.04 -28.88 -2.07
CA GLN A 244 14.67 -27.46 -2.06
C GLN A 244 14.75 -26.88 -0.65
N GLU A 245 14.23 -27.57 0.35
CA GLU A 245 14.25 -27.14 1.75
C GLU A 245 15.67 -26.94 2.25
N ALA A 246 16.59 -27.89 1.99
CA ALA A 246 17.99 -27.78 2.35
C ALA A 246 18.66 -26.57 1.68
N ILE A 247 18.34 -26.29 0.42
CA ILE A 247 18.87 -25.15 -0.32
C ILE A 247 18.34 -23.84 0.22
N LEU A 248 17.01 -23.73 0.46
CA LEU A 248 16.37 -22.51 0.95
C LEU A 248 16.75 -22.19 2.40
N SER A 249 17.12 -23.18 3.22
CA SER A 249 17.61 -22.97 4.58
C SER A 249 19.03 -22.40 4.65
N MET A 250 19.80 -22.46 3.54
CA MET A 250 21.11 -21.86 3.48
C MET A 250 21.04 -20.33 3.42
N SER A 251 22.04 -19.66 4.00
CA SER A 251 22.20 -18.22 3.80
C SER A 251 22.45 -17.89 2.31
N ALA A 252 22.02 -16.73 1.86
CA ALA A 252 22.23 -16.27 0.48
C ALA A 252 23.72 -16.32 0.07
N TRP A 253 24.62 -15.95 1.01
CA TRP A 253 26.06 -16.01 0.80
C TRP A 253 26.56 -17.43 0.54
N ARG A 254 26.12 -18.44 1.34
CA ARG A 254 26.51 -19.85 1.15
C ARG A 254 25.99 -20.39 -0.18
N ARG A 255 24.74 -20.11 -0.54
CA ARG A 255 24.18 -20.53 -1.85
C ARG A 255 24.97 -19.97 -3.00
N ARG A 256 25.36 -18.68 -2.94
CA ARG A 256 26.17 -18.03 -3.96
C ARG A 256 27.51 -18.74 -4.20
N ILE A 257 28.22 -19.11 -3.13
CA ILE A 257 29.49 -19.85 -3.25
C ILE A 257 29.29 -21.18 -3.98
N TYR A 258 28.25 -21.94 -3.63
CA TYR A 258 27.97 -23.21 -4.31
C TYR A 258 27.58 -23.01 -5.78
N LEU A 259 26.85 -21.95 -6.10
CA LEU A 259 26.52 -21.62 -7.49
C LEU A 259 27.77 -21.25 -8.29
N GLU A 260 28.70 -20.51 -7.74
CA GLU A 260 30.00 -20.20 -8.36
C GLU A 260 30.79 -21.49 -8.63
N MET A 261 30.80 -22.48 -7.71
CA MET A 261 31.45 -23.78 -7.91
C MET A 261 30.77 -24.65 -9.01
N VAL A 262 29.45 -24.50 -9.21
CA VAL A 262 28.71 -25.24 -10.26
C VAL A 262 28.96 -24.66 -11.65
N GLN A 263 29.29 -23.37 -11.74
CA GLN A 263 29.51 -22.65 -13.00
C GLN A 263 30.98 -22.63 -13.43
N ALA A 264 31.90 -23.04 -12.55
CA ALA A 264 33.33 -23.16 -12.82
C ALA A 264 33.65 -24.47 -13.55
#